data_32a8a1095934ab35106cce560de54ff8
#
_entry.id   32a8a1095934ab35106cce560de54ff8
#
_cell.length_a   1.000
_cell.length_b   1.000
_cell.length_c   1.000
_cell.angle_alpha   90.00
_cell.angle_beta   90.00
_cell.angle_gamma   90.00
#
_symmetry.space_group_name_H-M   'P 1'
#
loop_
_entity.id
_entity.type
_entity.pdbx_description
1 polymer ?
#
loop_
_entity_poly.entity_id
_entity_poly.type
_entity_poly.pdbx_seq_one_letter_code
_entity_poly.pdbx_strand_id
1 'polypeptide(L)'
;LLIGARKSNNTVILAGGSQMIAILLLALEFIPLAEKQCFSDRVFIITSGWLAYDESLKKLLKKVADKHKVKLFGFASGLNFHSSNIKELRDYEKGYVKEGVGAGGLSLLAYLKGFKYEEIVSECESTIKRMKDVGQISSYKEYQ
;
A
#
# COMPACT_ATOMS: atom_id res chain seq x y z
N LEU A 1 -6.80 12.54 -11.46
CA LEU A 1 -7.38 11.20 -11.32
C LEU A 1 -8.45 11.15 -10.23
N LEU A 2 -8.14 11.44 -8.95
CA LEU A 2 -9.11 11.37 -7.84
C LEU A 2 -10.30 12.32 -8.01
N ILE A 3 -10.07 13.54 -8.49
CA ILE A 3 -11.15 14.49 -8.78
C ILE A 3 -12.05 13.97 -9.91
N GLY A 4 -11.49 13.27 -10.88
CA GLY A 4 -12.27 12.57 -11.91
C GLY A 4 -13.08 11.40 -11.33
N ALA A 5 -12.49 10.61 -10.43
CA ALA A 5 -13.17 9.51 -9.75
C ALA A 5 -14.35 9.96 -8.87
N ARG A 6 -14.36 11.22 -8.41
CA ARG A 6 -15.50 11.80 -7.71
C ARG A 6 -16.81 11.67 -8.48
N LYS A 7 -16.74 11.86 -9.79
CA LYS A 7 -17.90 11.84 -10.71
C LYS A 7 -18.35 10.41 -11.06
N SER A 8 -17.57 9.41 -10.73
CA SER A 8 -17.89 8.00 -10.97
C SER A 8 -18.34 7.32 -9.67
N ASN A 9 -19.05 6.21 -9.80
CA ASN A 9 -19.44 5.37 -8.67
C ASN A 9 -18.37 4.30 -8.33
N ASN A 10 -17.17 4.43 -8.88
CA ASN A 10 -16.11 3.45 -8.70
C ASN A 10 -15.47 3.56 -7.31
N THR A 11 -15.13 2.41 -6.75
CA THR A 11 -14.23 2.32 -5.59
C THR A 11 -12.81 2.64 -6.03
N VAL A 12 -12.09 3.42 -5.23
CA VAL A 12 -10.71 3.79 -5.47
C VAL A 12 -9.83 3.16 -4.38
N ILE A 13 -8.83 2.43 -4.79
CA ILE A 13 -7.79 1.91 -3.90
C ILE A 13 -6.52 2.75 -4.09
N LEU A 14 -6.10 3.39 -3.02
CA LEU A 14 -4.81 4.07 -2.92
C LEU A 14 -3.81 3.11 -2.29
N ALA A 15 -3.01 2.47 -3.12
CA ALA A 15 -2.02 1.48 -2.69
C ALA A 15 -0.74 2.18 -2.21
N GLY A 16 -0.52 2.22 -0.90
CA GLY A 16 0.67 2.85 -0.34
C GLY A 16 0.53 3.31 1.11
N GLY A 17 1.50 4.07 1.57
CA GLY A 17 1.57 4.62 2.92
C GLY A 17 1.21 6.11 2.99
N SER A 18 2.04 6.89 3.69
CA SER A 18 1.83 8.33 3.96
C SER A 18 1.68 9.17 2.69
N GLN A 19 2.35 8.80 1.60
CA GLN A 19 2.22 9.48 0.32
C GLN A 19 0.78 9.41 -0.23
N MET A 20 0.09 8.29 -0.04
CA MET A 20 -1.30 8.12 -0.46
C MET A 20 -2.25 8.96 0.39
N ILE A 21 -1.95 9.12 1.67
CA ILE A 21 -2.69 10.01 2.56
C ILE A 21 -2.52 11.48 2.11
N ALA A 22 -1.32 11.87 1.69
CA ALA A 22 -1.07 13.21 1.17
C ALA A 22 -1.87 13.49 -0.12
N ILE A 23 -1.94 12.50 -1.03
CA ILE A 23 -2.75 12.60 -2.25
C ILE A 23 -4.24 12.70 -1.91
N LEU A 24 -4.72 11.92 -0.94
CA LEU A 24 -6.11 11.99 -0.47
C LEU A 24 -6.42 13.34 0.17
N LEU A 25 -5.53 13.85 1.04
CA LEU A 25 -5.65 15.17 1.64
C LEU A 25 -5.82 16.24 0.57
N LEU A 26 -4.93 16.23 -0.43
CA LEU A 26 -4.98 17.18 -1.53
C LEU A 26 -6.30 17.08 -2.30
N ALA A 27 -6.79 15.89 -2.58
CA ALA A 27 -8.07 15.70 -3.25
C ALA A 27 -9.23 16.27 -2.42
N LEU A 28 -9.24 16.04 -1.10
CA LEU A 28 -10.28 16.55 -0.20
C LEU A 28 -10.29 18.08 -0.08
N GLU A 29 -9.17 18.76 -0.34
CA GLU A 29 -9.16 20.24 -0.41
C GLU A 29 -10.00 20.79 -1.60
N PHE A 30 -10.00 20.06 -2.72
CA PHE A 30 -10.70 20.47 -3.95
C PHE A 30 -12.14 19.94 -4.05
N ILE A 31 -12.57 19.07 -3.15
CA ILE A 31 -13.93 18.52 -3.16
C ILE A 31 -14.85 19.39 -2.32
N PRO A 32 -16.05 19.76 -2.81
CA PRO A 32 -17.04 20.49 -2.04
C PRO A 32 -17.40 19.78 -0.73
N LEU A 33 -17.61 20.52 0.34
CA LEU A 33 -17.87 19.98 1.67
C LEU A 33 -18.99 18.95 1.69
N ALA A 34 -20.08 19.22 0.99
CA ALA A 34 -21.25 18.35 0.91
C ALA A 34 -20.96 16.98 0.26
N GLU A 35 -19.89 16.87 -0.55
CA GLU A 35 -19.56 15.65 -1.26
C GLU A 35 -18.40 14.86 -0.62
N LYS A 36 -17.69 15.47 0.36
CA LYS A 36 -16.48 14.85 0.94
C LYS A 36 -16.74 13.49 1.55
N GLN A 37 -17.83 13.33 2.30
CA GLN A 37 -18.12 12.04 2.93
C GLN A 37 -18.46 10.97 1.88
N CYS A 38 -19.34 11.28 0.94
CA CYS A 38 -19.70 10.34 -0.14
C CYS A 38 -18.49 9.92 -0.99
N PHE A 39 -17.54 10.83 -1.22
CA PHE A 39 -16.28 10.51 -1.88
C PHE A 39 -15.41 9.62 -1.00
N SER A 40 -15.25 9.96 0.29
CA SER A 40 -14.41 9.24 1.24
C SER A 40 -14.89 7.81 1.50
N ASP A 41 -16.19 7.55 1.43
CA ASP A 41 -16.77 6.21 1.60
C ASP A 41 -16.35 5.22 0.50
N ARG A 42 -15.81 5.72 -0.59
CA ARG A 42 -15.37 4.93 -1.75
C ARG A 42 -13.86 4.93 -1.95
N VAL A 43 -13.11 5.60 -1.09
CA VAL A 43 -11.65 5.67 -1.18
C VAL A 43 -11.02 4.93 -0.02
N PHE A 44 -10.22 3.93 -0.33
CA PHE A 44 -9.55 3.09 0.64
C PHE A 44 -8.03 3.22 0.51
N ILE A 45 -7.35 3.44 1.62
CA ILE A 45 -5.88 3.38 1.67
C ILE A 45 -5.51 1.95 2.06
N ILE A 46 -4.73 1.30 1.21
CA ILE A 46 -4.31 -0.07 1.44
C ILE A 46 -2.79 -0.14 1.44
N THR A 47 -2.26 -0.65 2.54
CA THR A 47 -0.84 -0.79 2.76
C THR A 47 -0.45 -2.21 3.14
N SER A 48 0.83 -2.48 3.26
CA SER A 48 1.35 -3.75 3.79
C SER A 48 1.14 -3.85 5.31
N GLY A 49 1.09 -5.07 5.83
CA GLY A 49 0.83 -5.35 7.23
C GLY A 49 1.77 -4.61 8.19
N TRP A 50 3.07 -4.60 7.91
CA TRP A 50 4.08 -3.94 8.76
C TRP A 50 3.93 -2.41 8.83
N LEU A 51 3.43 -1.76 7.78
CA LEU A 51 3.13 -0.33 7.79
C LEU A 51 1.83 0.01 8.52
N ALA A 52 0.88 -0.90 8.57
CA ALA A 52 -0.37 -0.68 9.29
C ALA A 52 -0.18 -0.54 10.80
N TYR A 53 0.91 -1.07 11.33
CA TYR A 53 1.29 -0.90 12.74
C TYR A 53 2.06 0.40 13.01
N ASP A 54 2.45 1.15 11.98
CA ASP A 54 3.10 2.44 12.16
C ASP A 54 2.12 3.47 12.71
N GLU A 55 2.34 3.89 13.95
CA GLU A 55 1.53 4.88 14.65
C GLU A 55 1.54 6.25 13.95
N SER A 56 2.61 6.58 13.21
CA SER A 56 2.69 7.82 12.47
C SER A 56 1.68 7.86 11.32
N LEU A 57 1.50 6.73 10.64
CA LEU A 57 0.53 6.57 9.55
C LEU A 57 -0.91 6.72 10.07
N LYS A 58 -1.23 6.04 11.17
CA LYS A 58 -2.54 6.12 11.82
C LYS A 58 -2.86 7.54 12.27
N LYS A 59 -1.90 8.22 12.92
CA LYS A 59 -2.05 9.61 13.36
C LYS A 59 -2.26 10.56 12.19
N LEU A 60 -1.54 10.35 11.07
CA LEU A 60 -1.70 11.17 9.87
C LEU A 60 -3.09 10.99 9.27
N LEU A 61 -3.55 9.74 9.11
CA LEU A 61 -4.88 9.44 8.58
C LEU A 61 -5.97 10.08 9.45
N LYS A 62 -5.84 9.96 10.78
CA LYS A 62 -6.76 10.57 11.73
C LYS A 62 -6.79 12.10 11.58
N LYS A 63 -5.63 12.76 11.50
CA LYS A 63 -5.56 14.22 11.31
C LYS A 63 -6.29 14.68 10.03
N VAL A 64 -6.17 13.92 8.93
CA VAL A 64 -6.89 14.24 7.69
C VAL A 64 -8.39 14.05 7.86
N ALA A 65 -8.81 12.96 8.49
CA ALA A 65 -10.21 12.68 8.79
C ALA A 65 -10.85 13.79 9.64
N ASP A 66 -10.18 14.18 10.73
CA ASP A 66 -10.63 15.22 11.65
C ASP A 66 -10.70 16.60 10.95
N LYS A 67 -9.67 16.95 10.17
CA LYS A 67 -9.63 18.22 9.42
C LYS A 67 -10.81 18.37 8.46
N HIS A 68 -11.14 17.31 7.74
CA HIS A 68 -12.20 17.35 6.73
C HIS A 68 -13.56 16.88 7.24
N LYS A 69 -13.65 16.46 8.51
CA LYS A 69 -14.86 15.92 9.15
C LYS A 69 -15.47 14.75 8.36
N VAL A 70 -14.62 13.84 7.93
CA VAL A 70 -15.00 12.64 7.16
C VAL A 70 -14.48 11.37 7.85
N LYS A 71 -15.11 10.23 7.55
CA LYS A 71 -14.58 8.92 7.91
C LYS A 71 -13.63 8.47 6.80
N LEU A 72 -12.45 7.99 7.16
CA LEU A 72 -11.47 7.43 6.25
C LEU A 72 -11.16 6.00 6.66
N PHE A 73 -10.94 5.14 5.67
CA PHE A 73 -10.66 3.72 5.88
C PHE A 73 -9.26 3.38 5.38
N GLY A 74 -8.49 2.74 6.24
CA GLY A 74 -7.19 2.17 5.91
C GLY A 74 -7.19 0.67 6.21
N PHE A 75 -6.63 -0.13 5.33
CA PHE A 75 -6.53 -1.58 5.47
C PHE A 75 -5.09 -2.04 5.31
N ALA A 76 -4.75 -3.10 6.03
CA ALA A 76 -3.52 -3.84 5.84
C ALA A 76 -3.79 -5.07 4.97
N SER A 77 -2.93 -5.33 3.99
CA SER A 77 -2.94 -6.62 3.32
C SER A 77 -2.35 -7.71 4.20
N GLY A 78 -2.74 -8.95 4.00
CA GLY A 78 -2.16 -10.10 4.69
C GLY A 78 -0.82 -10.55 4.13
N LEU A 79 -0.26 -9.83 3.14
CA LEU A 79 1.04 -10.15 2.58
C LEU A 79 2.12 -10.07 3.64
N ASN A 80 2.89 -11.13 3.81
CA ASN A 80 4.08 -11.16 4.65
C ASN A 80 5.17 -12.02 4.02
N PHE A 81 6.42 -11.69 4.31
CA PHE A 81 7.61 -12.36 3.80
C PHE A 81 8.44 -13.03 4.90
N HIS A 82 7.91 -13.19 6.10
CA HIS A 82 8.65 -13.73 7.24
C HIS A 82 9.27 -15.09 6.97
N SER A 83 8.54 -15.95 6.25
CA SER A 83 8.97 -17.29 5.88
C SER A 83 9.75 -17.36 4.56
N SER A 84 9.97 -16.25 3.88
CA SER A 84 10.69 -16.24 2.62
C SER A 84 12.15 -16.67 2.79
N ASN A 85 12.65 -17.48 1.85
CA ASN A 85 14.05 -17.86 1.76
C ASN A 85 14.93 -16.72 1.22
N ILE A 86 14.34 -15.66 0.67
CA ILE A 86 15.06 -14.52 0.09
C ILE A 86 15.23 -13.43 1.17
N LYS A 87 16.49 -13.13 1.50
CA LYS A 87 16.85 -12.15 2.52
C LYS A 87 16.23 -10.79 2.22
N GLU A 88 16.29 -10.34 0.98
CA GLU A 88 15.81 -9.03 0.53
C GLU A 88 14.30 -8.86 0.79
N LEU A 89 13.51 -9.93 0.64
CA LEU A 89 12.09 -9.90 0.96
C LEU A 89 11.85 -9.79 2.47
N ARG A 90 12.61 -10.53 3.28
CA ARG A 90 12.52 -10.41 4.76
C ARG A 90 12.96 -9.04 5.24
N ASP A 91 13.99 -8.47 4.64
CA ASP A 91 14.53 -7.15 5.01
C ASP A 91 13.55 -6.02 4.61
N TYR A 92 12.79 -6.21 3.55
CA TYR A 92 11.70 -5.30 3.16
C TYR A 92 10.66 -5.17 4.29
N GLU A 93 10.29 -6.25 4.96
CA GLU A 93 9.37 -6.20 6.11
C GLU A 93 9.94 -5.51 7.34
N LYS A 94 11.26 -5.57 7.54
CA LYS A 94 11.92 -4.91 8.66
C LYS A 94 11.98 -3.38 8.52
N GLY A 95 11.46 -2.85 7.42
CA GLY A 95 11.40 -1.41 7.16
C GLY A 95 12.72 -0.79 6.71
N TYR A 96 13.69 -1.59 6.31
CA TYR A 96 14.93 -1.09 5.72
C TYR A 96 14.70 -0.43 4.36
N VAL A 97 13.64 -0.83 3.67
CA VAL A 97 13.21 -0.21 2.41
C VAL A 97 11.82 0.37 2.62
N LYS A 98 11.70 1.70 2.56
CA LYS A 98 10.41 2.39 2.70
C LYS A 98 9.71 2.61 1.36
N GLU A 99 10.32 2.20 0.26
CA GLU A 99 9.75 2.27 -1.08
C GLU A 99 8.95 1.01 -1.40
N GLY A 100 8.08 1.08 -2.39
CA GLY A 100 7.31 -0.09 -2.83
C GLY A 100 6.10 -0.45 -1.96
N VAL A 101 5.69 0.41 -1.05
CA VAL A 101 4.52 0.19 -0.16
C VAL A 101 3.20 -0.03 -0.93
N GLY A 102 3.19 0.19 -2.22
CA GLY A 102 2.10 -0.18 -3.12
C GLY A 102 1.85 -1.69 -3.21
N ALA A 103 2.84 -2.52 -2.84
CA ALA A 103 2.71 -3.97 -2.81
C ALA A 103 1.54 -4.45 -1.94
N GLY A 104 1.25 -3.76 -0.84
CA GLY A 104 0.09 -4.06 0.00
C GLY A 104 -1.24 -3.98 -0.76
N GLY A 105 -1.46 -2.90 -1.51
CA GLY A 105 -2.69 -2.74 -2.30
C GLY A 105 -2.78 -3.72 -3.47
N LEU A 106 -1.67 -3.96 -4.17
CA LEU A 106 -1.63 -4.92 -5.28
C LEU A 106 -1.86 -6.35 -4.80
N SER A 107 -1.27 -6.75 -3.66
CA SER A 107 -1.47 -8.08 -3.09
C SER A 107 -2.90 -8.29 -2.60
N LEU A 108 -3.54 -7.26 -2.02
CA LEU A 108 -4.96 -7.34 -1.71
C LEU A 108 -5.81 -7.50 -2.96
N LEU A 109 -5.51 -6.76 -4.04
CA LEU A 109 -6.22 -6.90 -5.30
C LEU A 109 -6.08 -8.31 -5.88
N ALA A 110 -4.88 -8.89 -5.83
CA ALA A 110 -4.65 -10.27 -6.24
C ALA A 110 -5.44 -11.26 -5.37
N TYR A 111 -5.44 -11.06 -4.05
CA TYR A 111 -6.23 -11.87 -3.12
C TYR A 111 -7.73 -11.82 -3.44
N LEU A 112 -8.27 -10.63 -3.72
CA LEU A 112 -9.67 -10.46 -4.13
C LEU A 112 -9.98 -11.10 -5.49
N LYS A 113 -8.97 -11.38 -6.30
CA LYS A 113 -9.06 -12.15 -7.55
C LYS A 113 -8.90 -13.66 -7.35
N GLY A 114 -8.73 -14.13 -6.12
CA GLY A 114 -8.67 -15.54 -5.75
C GLY A 114 -7.27 -16.12 -5.55
N PHE A 115 -6.22 -15.30 -5.66
CA PHE A 115 -4.86 -15.75 -5.35
C PHE A 115 -4.63 -15.76 -3.84
N LYS A 116 -3.94 -16.79 -3.34
CA LYS A 116 -3.52 -16.83 -1.94
C LYS A 116 -2.25 -16.03 -1.72
N TYR A 117 -2.04 -15.50 -0.51
CA TYR A 117 -0.83 -14.74 -0.21
C TYR A 117 0.45 -15.58 -0.35
N GLU A 118 0.39 -16.88 -0.04
CA GLU A 118 1.51 -17.81 -0.22
C GLU A 118 1.90 -17.97 -1.69
N GLU A 119 0.94 -17.97 -2.60
CA GLU A 119 1.18 -18.01 -4.04
C GLU A 119 1.86 -16.73 -4.52
N ILE A 120 1.42 -15.58 -4.00
CA ILE A 120 2.02 -14.28 -4.31
C ILE A 120 3.48 -14.25 -3.83
N VAL A 121 3.75 -14.71 -2.60
CA VAL A 121 5.12 -14.79 -2.06
C VAL A 121 5.99 -15.70 -2.91
N SER A 122 5.50 -16.88 -3.27
CA SER A 122 6.23 -17.84 -4.11
C SER A 122 6.59 -17.25 -5.48
N GLU A 123 5.67 -16.50 -6.10
CA GLU A 123 5.93 -15.85 -7.38
C GLU A 123 6.92 -14.68 -7.26
N CYS A 124 6.88 -13.92 -6.16
CA CYS A 124 7.89 -12.92 -5.85
C CYS A 124 9.29 -13.55 -5.72
N GLU A 125 9.41 -14.68 -5.00
CA GLU A 125 10.67 -15.40 -4.85
C GLU A 125 11.19 -15.91 -6.20
N SER A 126 10.31 -16.52 -6.99
CA SER A 126 10.62 -17.03 -8.33
C SER A 126 11.12 -15.91 -9.25
N THR A 127 10.45 -14.77 -9.22
CA THR A 127 10.82 -13.58 -10.02
C THR A 127 12.18 -13.04 -9.61
N ILE A 128 12.47 -12.90 -8.32
CA ILE A 128 13.78 -12.40 -7.84
C ILE A 128 14.89 -13.38 -8.22
N LYS A 129 14.66 -14.70 -8.11
CA LYS A 129 15.65 -15.69 -8.56
C LYS A 129 15.96 -15.53 -10.05
N ARG A 130 14.92 -15.46 -10.89
CA ARG A 130 15.11 -15.23 -12.34
C ARG A 130 15.90 -13.94 -12.64
N MET A 131 15.59 -12.85 -11.92
CA MET A 131 16.31 -11.58 -12.11
C MET A 131 17.79 -11.66 -11.70
N LYS A 132 18.10 -12.43 -10.66
CA LYS A 132 19.50 -12.70 -10.26
C LYS A 132 20.23 -13.55 -11.32
N ASP A 133 19.58 -14.59 -11.85
CA ASP A 133 20.15 -15.48 -12.84
C ASP A 133 20.49 -14.77 -14.16
N VAL A 134 19.70 -13.79 -14.56
CA VAL A 134 19.98 -12.96 -15.75
C VAL A 134 20.86 -11.74 -15.48
N GLY A 135 21.44 -11.63 -14.27
CA GLY A 135 22.35 -10.55 -13.90
C GLY A 135 21.72 -9.17 -13.80
N GLN A 136 20.40 -9.08 -13.78
CA GLN A 136 19.68 -7.80 -13.64
C GLN A 136 19.69 -7.25 -12.21
N ILE A 137 19.96 -8.10 -11.22
CA ILE A 137 20.14 -7.71 -9.82
C ILE A 137 21.48 -8.30 -9.38
N SER A 138 22.49 -7.45 -9.13
CA SER A 138 23.69 -7.90 -8.46
C SER A 138 23.33 -8.27 -7.02
N SER A 139 23.90 -9.39 -6.51
CA SER A 139 23.88 -9.67 -5.09
C SER A 139 24.46 -8.45 -4.36
N TYR A 140 23.70 -7.84 -3.45
CA TYR A 140 24.22 -6.77 -2.61
C TYR A 140 25.52 -7.27 -1.95
N LYS A 141 26.65 -6.68 -2.32
CA LYS A 141 27.88 -6.81 -1.53
C LYS A 141 27.55 -6.18 -0.19
N GLU A 142 27.66 -6.95 0.88
CA GLU A 142 27.60 -6.43 2.23
C GLU A 142 28.67 -5.35 2.36
N TYR A 143 28.26 -4.11 2.46
CA TYR A 143 29.13 -3.07 2.97
C TYR A 143 29.26 -3.33 4.47
N GLN A 144 30.41 -3.89 4.84
CA GLN A 144 30.91 -3.97 6.22
C GLN A 144 31.23 -2.57 6.72
#